data_f805e365dc66b3462729d3b47c2d3721
#
_entry.id   f805e365dc66b3462729d3b47c2d3721
#
_cell.length_a   1.000
_cell.length_b   1.000
_cell.length_c   1.000
_cell.angle_alpha   90.00
_cell.angle_beta   90.00
_cell.angle_gamma   90.00
#
_symmetry.space_group_name_H-M   'P 1'
#
loop_
_entity.id
_entity.type
_entity.pdbx_description
1 polymer ?
#
loop_
_entity_poly.entity_id
_entity_poly.type
_entity_poly.pdbx_seq_one_letter_code
_entity_poly.pdbx_strand_id
1 'polypeptide(L)'
;MVMVEKLSFALDYYLEQMRFAKSMSMYTIENYAVDLNQFVNYLLEQNVTLLSEVDTRIIREYLRVLASFGYARSSVARKLSAIKNWFAFLVDKKLVGKDPAKNVKGPRLPGRLPRALSVEQVSRLIEVGCAKSAD
;
A
#
# COMPACT_ATOMS: atom_id res chain seq x y z
N MET A 1 18.19 16.40 1.10
CA MET A 1 18.26 16.37 0.22
C MET A 1 18.28 15.26 -0.70
N VAL A 2 19.30 14.98 -1.37
CA VAL A 2 19.34 13.91 -2.30
C VAL A 2 19.03 12.57 -1.67
N MET A 3 19.53 12.36 -0.48
CA MET A 3 19.29 11.10 0.18
C MET A 3 17.84 10.85 0.50
N VAL A 4 17.11 11.89 0.80
CA VAL A 4 15.71 11.74 1.16
C VAL A 4 14.90 11.29 -0.05
N GLU A 5 15.38 11.59 -1.26
CA GLU A 5 14.65 11.19 -2.45
C GLU A 5 14.88 9.74 -2.81
N LYS A 6 15.84 9.08 -2.21
CA LYS A 6 16.08 7.69 -2.51
C LYS A 6 15.02 6.84 -1.84
N LEU A 7 14.56 5.83 -2.57
CA LEU A 7 13.44 5.04 -2.12
C LEU A 7 13.66 4.40 -0.75
N SER A 8 14.80 3.76 -0.57
CA SER A 8 15.04 3.08 0.69
C SER A 8 15.07 4.02 1.86
N PHE A 9 15.70 5.17 1.67
CA PHE A 9 15.80 6.13 2.75
C PHE A 9 14.43 6.72 3.08
N ALA A 10 13.64 7.00 2.05
CA ALA A 10 12.30 7.55 2.27
C ALA A 10 11.41 6.54 2.97
N LEU A 11 11.58 5.27 2.67
CA LEU A 11 10.80 4.25 3.32
C LEU A 11 11.19 4.13 4.80
N ASP A 12 12.48 4.11 5.09
CA ASP A 12 12.93 4.03 6.48
C ASP A 12 12.42 5.23 7.28
N TYR A 13 12.46 6.39 6.67
CA TYR A 13 11.98 7.59 7.33
C TYR A 13 10.48 7.48 7.65
N TYR A 14 9.70 7.00 6.69
CA TYR A 14 8.27 6.85 6.90
C TYR A 14 7.98 5.88 8.04
N LEU A 15 8.64 4.72 8.02
CA LEU A 15 8.37 3.72 9.02
C LEU A 15 8.77 4.18 10.41
N GLU A 16 9.88 4.91 10.48
CA GLU A 16 10.32 5.42 11.75
C GLU A 16 9.35 6.46 12.29
N GLN A 17 8.85 7.32 11.43
CA GLN A 17 7.88 8.34 11.85
C GLN A 17 6.58 7.68 12.33
N MET A 18 6.18 6.60 11.68
CA MET A 18 4.96 5.92 12.10
C MET A 18 5.14 5.24 13.45
N ARG A 19 6.31 4.66 13.70
CA ARG A 19 6.56 4.05 14.98
C ARG A 19 6.58 5.11 16.08
N PHE A 20 7.19 6.23 15.77
CA PHE A 20 7.33 7.27 16.75
C PHE A 20 5.98 7.91 17.08
N ALA A 21 5.15 8.11 16.09
CA ALA A 21 3.85 8.75 16.29
C ALA A 21 2.86 7.81 16.95
N LYS A 22 3.14 6.51 16.90
CA LYS A 22 2.23 5.52 17.47
C LYS A 22 0.83 5.64 16.89
N SER A 23 0.74 6.08 15.65
CA SER A 23 -0.55 6.21 15.00
C SER A 23 -1.05 4.89 14.46
N MET A 24 -0.21 3.88 14.42
CA MET A 24 -0.58 2.56 13.96
C MET A 24 -0.03 1.55 14.91
N SER A 25 -0.63 0.36 14.95
CA SER A 25 -0.10 -0.69 15.80
C SER A 25 1.23 -1.17 15.23
N MET A 26 2.04 -1.77 16.07
CA MET A 26 3.30 -2.32 15.58
C MET A 26 3.07 -3.40 14.55
N TYR A 27 2.00 -4.16 14.70
CA TYR A 27 1.67 -5.20 13.74
C TYR A 27 1.42 -4.57 12.35
N THR A 28 0.67 -3.49 12.30
CA THR A 28 0.39 -2.82 11.05
C THR A 28 1.67 -2.25 10.44
N ILE A 29 2.51 -1.66 11.28
CA ILE A 29 3.75 -1.08 10.79
C ILE A 29 4.64 -2.16 10.19
N GLU A 30 4.72 -3.33 10.84
CA GLU A 30 5.53 -4.40 10.34
C GLU A 30 5.00 -4.95 9.03
N ASN A 31 3.69 -5.07 8.91
CA ASN A 31 3.11 -5.53 7.66
C ASN A 31 3.34 -4.53 6.54
N TYR A 32 3.22 -3.26 6.86
CA TYR A 32 3.47 -2.23 5.85
C TYR A 32 4.95 -2.22 5.47
N ALA A 33 5.83 -2.47 6.43
CA ALA A 33 7.25 -2.52 6.11
C ALA A 33 7.54 -3.62 5.10
N VAL A 34 6.96 -4.79 5.28
CA VAL A 34 7.15 -5.89 4.36
C VAL A 34 6.59 -5.53 2.99
N ASP A 35 5.37 -5.00 2.97
CA ASP A 35 4.72 -4.67 1.71
C ASP A 35 5.47 -3.58 0.96
N LEU A 36 5.95 -2.58 1.66
CA LEU A 36 6.64 -1.48 1.00
C LEU A 36 8.06 -1.86 0.58
N ASN A 37 8.72 -2.72 1.35
CA ASN A 37 10.02 -3.22 0.92
C ASN A 37 9.87 -4.04 -0.36
N GLN A 38 8.81 -4.80 -0.49
CA GLN A 38 8.55 -5.54 -1.70
C GLN A 38 8.35 -4.59 -2.88
N PHE A 39 7.62 -3.52 -2.67
CA PHE A 39 7.38 -2.53 -3.71
C PHE A 39 8.69 -1.83 -4.11
N VAL A 40 9.50 -1.45 -3.13
CA VAL A 40 10.77 -0.80 -3.42
C VAL A 40 11.68 -1.72 -4.21
N ASN A 41 11.72 -3.01 -3.86
CA ASN A 41 12.53 -3.96 -4.60
C ASN A 41 12.06 -4.05 -6.06
N TYR A 42 10.75 -4.04 -6.27
CA TYR A 42 10.22 -4.04 -7.62
C TYR A 42 10.67 -2.79 -8.37
N LEU A 43 10.60 -1.64 -7.71
CA LEU A 43 10.99 -0.39 -8.35
C LEU A 43 12.47 -0.42 -8.74
N LEU A 44 13.29 -0.94 -7.86
CA LEU A 44 14.72 -1.02 -8.16
C LEU A 44 14.99 -1.95 -9.33
N GLU A 45 14.22 -3.01 -9.45
CA GLU A 45 14.36 -3.91 -10.61
C GLU A 45 13.95 -3.23 -11.89
N GLN A 46 13.10 -2.21 -11.79
CA GLN A 46 12.68 -1.46 -12.96
C GLN A 46 13.59 -0.24 -13.18
N ASN A 47 14.70 -0.18 -12.45
CA ASN A 47 15.66 0.92 -12.56
C ASN A 47 15.07 2.25 -12.07
N VAL A 48 14.14 2.17 -11.14
CA VAL A 48 13.57 3.36 -10.53
C VAL A 48 14.22 3.49 -9.16
N THR A 49 14.96 4.56 -8.93
CA THR A 49 15.70 4.72 -7.69
C THR A 49 15.27 5.94 -6.89
N LEU A 50 14.57 6.87 -7.50
CA LEU A 50 14.18 8.09 -6.82
C LEU A 50 12.67 8.20 -6.70
N LEU A 51 12.22 8.85 -5.65
CA LEU A 51 10.80 9.06 -5.44
C LEU A 51 10.14 9.75 -6.63
N SER A 52 10.83 10.71 -7.20
CA SER A 52 10.26 11.49 -8.28
C SER A 52 10.05 10.67 -9.55
N GLU A 53 10.65 9.49 -9.61
CA GLU A 53 10.51 8.64 -10.79
C GLU A 53 9.32 7.70 -10.70
N VAL A 54 8.66 7.65 -9.54
CA VAL A 54 7.52 6.77 -9.37
C VAL A 54 6.28 7.47 -9.91
N ASP A 55 5.60 6.85 -10.86
CA ASP A 55 4.40 7.44 -11.41
C ASP A 55 3.23 6.46 -11.32
N THR A 56 2.06 6.92 -11.69
CA THR A 56 0.85 6.12 -11.58
C THR A 56 0.95 4.85 -12.42
N ARG A 57 1.57 4.95 -13.59
CA ARG A 57 1.67 3.82 -14.48
C ARG A 57 2.47 2.69 -13.86
N ILE A 58 3.57 3.00 -13.19
CA ILE A 58 4.40 1.96 -12.63
C ILE A 58 3.73 1.30 -11.45
N ILE A 59 2.93 2.05 -10.71
CA ILE A 59 2.17 1.46 -9.61
C ILE A 59 1.13 0.50 -10.16
N ARG A 60 0.43 0.88 -11.21
CA ARG A 60 -0.56 -0.01 -11.82
C ARG A 60 0.10 -1.26 -12.37
N GLU A 61 1.29 -1.10 -12.94
CA GLU A 61 2.01 -2.24 -13.47
C GLU A 61 2.39 -3.20 -12.34
N TYR A 62 2.80 -2.65 -11.22
CA TYR A 62 3.14 -3.46 -10.05
C TYR A 62 1.94 -4.30 -9.60
N LEU A 63 0.77 -3.69 -9.58
CA LEU A 63 -0.43 -4.43 -9.18
C LEU A 63 -0.72 -5.56 -10.16
N ARG A 64 -0.49 -5.32 -11.45
CA ARG A 64 -0.70 -6.37 -12.43
C ARG A 64 0.29 -7.51 -12.24
N VAL A 65 1.52 -7.19 -11.92
CA VAL A 65 2.53 -8.20 -11.68
C VAL A 65 2.14 -9.05 -10.48
N LEU A 66 1.65 -8.41 -9.42
CA LEU A 66 1.24 -9.16 -8.24
C LEU A 66 0.09 -10.11 -8.59
N ALA A 67 -0.86 -9.63 -9.36
CA ALA A 67 -1.98 -10.49 -9.74
C ALA A 67 -1.49 -11.65 -10.60
N SER A 68 -0.52 -11.41 -11.45
CA SER A 68 -0.02 -12.47 -12.32
C SER A 68 0.74 -13.54 -11.54
N PHE A 69 1.27 -13.19 -10.36
CA PHE A 69 1.94 -14.17 -9.54
C PHE A 69 0.97 -14.90 -8.62
N GLY A 70 -0.29 -14.61 -8.71
CA GLY A 70 -1.28 -15.34 -7.93
C GLY A 70 -1.61 -14.77 -6.57
N TYR A 71 -1.18 -13.56 -6.28
CA TYR A 71 -1.55 -12.97 -5.00
C TYR A 71 -3.06 -12.78 -4.92
N ALA A 72 -3.63 -13.04 -3.76
CA ALA A 72 -5.05 -12.84 -3.57
C ALA A 72 -5.40 -11.37 -3.70
N ARG A 73 -6.62 -11.08 -4.12
CA ARG A 73 -7.04 -9.70 -4.28
C ARG A 73 -6.95 -8.91 -2.99
N SER A 74 -7.26 -9.55 -1.86
CA SER A 74 -7.16 -8.86 -0.58
C SER A 74 -5.71 -8.50 -0.25
N SER A 75 -4.76 -9.36 -0.64
CA SER A 75 -3.36 -9.05 -0.43
C SER A 75 -2.92 -7.90 -1.31
N VAL A 76 -3.36 -7.89 -2.56
CA VAL A 76 -3.01 -6.80 -3.47
C VAL A 76 -3.60 -5.50 -2.95
N ALA A 77 -4.83 -5.53 -2.45
CA ALA A 77 -5.47 -4.34 -1.91
C ALA A 77 -4.72 -3.81 -0.70
N ARG A 78 -4.26 -4.71 0.18
CA ARG A 78 -3.51 -4.28 1.35
C ARG A 78 -2.19 -3.64 0.94
N LYS A 79 -1.50 -4.24 -0.03
CA LYS A 79 -0.23 -3.69 -0.49
C LYS A 79 -0.44 -2.32 -1.14
N LEU A 80 -1.52 -2.16 -1.86
CA LEU A 80 -1.82 -0.86 -2.44
C LEU A 80 -2.13 0.17 -1.35
N SER A 81 -2.82 -0.24 -0.29
CA SER A 81 -3.10 0.68 0.81
C SER A 81 -1.80 1.15 1.45
N ALA A 82 -0.83 0.25 1.60
CA ALA A 82 0.45 0.64 2.16
C ALA A 82 1.13 1.68 1.26
N ILE A 83 1.08 1.47 -0.06
CA ILE A 83 1.69 2.40 -1.00
C ILE A 83 0.98 3.75 -0.93
N LYS A 84 -0.35 3.75 -0.85
CA LYS A 84 -1.09 5.00 -0.78
C LYS A 84 -0.79 5.77 0.48
N ASN A 85 -0.70 5.07 1.61
CA ASN A 85 -0.39 5.74 2.85
C ASN A 85 1.03 6.31 2.85
N TRP A 86 1.96 5.58 2.24
CA TRP A 86 3.34 6.06 2.16
C TRP A 86 3.41 7.34 1.34
N PHE A 87 2.79 7.34 0.16
CA PHE A 87 2.87 8.53 -0.68
C PHE A 87 2.07 9.70 -0.14
N ALA A 88 0.95 9.44 0.55
CA ALA A 88 0.24 10.51 1.20
C ALA A 88 1.12 11.19 2.25
N PHE A 89 1.87 10.38 3.00
CA PHE A 89 2.80 10.90 3.98
C PHE A 89 3.89 11.72 3.29
N LEU A 90 4.43 11.22 2.19
CA LEU A 90 5.52 11.90 1.50
C LEU A 90 5.05 13.24 0.92
N VAL A 91 3.83 13.29 0.43
CA VAL A 91 3.28 14.54 -0.07
C VAL A 91 3.08 15.51 1.09
N ASP A 92 2.59 15.01 2.20
CA ASP A 92 2.36 15.85 3.37
C ASP A 92 3.67 16.46 3.87
N LYS A 93 4.75 15.71 3.79
CA LYS A 93 6.06 16.20 4.22
C LYS A 93 6.77 16.96 3.11
N LYS A 94 6.10 17.11 1.97
CA LYS A 94 6.65 17.85 0.84
C LYS A 94 7.92 17.22 0.26
N LEU A 95 8.02 15.90 0.40
CA LEU A 95 9.15 15.19 -0.17
C LEU A 95 8.88 14.79 -1.61
N VAL A 96 7.61 14.79 -2.03
CA VAL A 96 7.24 14.62 -3.42
C VAL A 96 6.18 15.65 -3.73
N GLY A 97 6.11 16.07 -4.97
CA GLY A 97 5.16 17.10 -5.37
C GLY A 97 3.80 16.57 -5.74
N LYS A 98 3.73 15.31 -6.17
CA LYS A 98 2.48 14.71 -6.55
C LYS A 98 2.36 13.34 -5.94
N ASP A 99 1.14 12.89 -5.75
CA ASP A 99 0.86 11.58 -5.20
C ASP A 99 0.54 10.63 -6.36
N PRO A 100 1.48 9.78 -6.75
CA PRO A 100 1.23 8.90 -7.90
C PRO A 100 0.23 7.80 -7.59
N ALA A 101 -0.07 7.56 -6.33
CA ALA A 101 -1.00 6.51 -5.96
C ALA A 101 -2.41 7.01 -5.70
N LYS A 102 -2.60 8.32 -5.73
CA LYS A 102 -3.87 8.88 -5.30
C LYS A 102 -5.07 8.32 -6.06
N ASN A 103 -4.94 8.20 -7.36
CA ASN A 103 -6.07 7.76 -8.16
C ASN A 103 -5.98 6.31 -8.61
N VAL A 104 -5.06 5.55 -8.06
CA VAL A 104 -4.95 4.15 -8.42
C VAL A 104 -6.00 3.37 -7.65
N LYS A 105 -6.75 2.54 -8.35
CA LYS A 105 -7.78 1.75 -7.72
C LYS A 105 -7.32 0.33 -7.58
N GLY A 106 -7.62 -0.26 -6.44
CA GLY A 106 -7.26 -1.64 -6.19
C GLY A 106 -8.23 -2.60 -6.84
N PRO A 107 -7.97 -3.88 -6.66
CA PRO A 107 -8.84 -4.89 -7.25
C PRO A 107 -10.17 -4.90 -6.53
N ARG A 108 -11.19 -5.33 -7.25
CA ARG A 108 -12.48 -5.44 -6.65
C ARG A 108 -12.47 -6.65 -5.75
N LEU A 109 -12.89 -6.49 -4.52
CA LEU A 109 -12.87 -7.58 -3.58
C LEU A 109 -14.19 -8.30 -3.59
N PRO A 110 -14.17 -9.61 -3.77
CA PRO A 110 -15.41 -10.37 -3.82
C PRO A 110 -16.13 -10.26 -2.50
N GLY A 111 -17.35 -10.26 -2.52
CA GLY A 111 -18.10 -10.20 -1.31
C GLY A 111 -18.32 -8.83 -0.77
N ARG A 112 -17.63 -7.86 -1.27
CA ARG A 112 -17.78 -6.62 -0.80
C ARG A 112 -18.85 -6.06 -1.50
N LEU A 113 -19.94 -6.44 -1.41
CA LEU A 113 -20.86 -6.01 -2.17
C LEU A 113 -21.43 -5.01 -1.74
N PRO A 114 -22.04 -4.66 -2.38
CA PRO A 114 -22.65 -3.61 -2.36
C PRO A 114 -23.19 -3.31 -1.20
N ARG A 115 -23.33 -2.33 -1.05
CA ARG A 115 -23.81 -1.86 -0.10
C ARG A 115 -25.10 -2.21 0.09
N ALA A 116 -25.60 -2.77 -0.73
CA ALA A 116 -26.93 -3.17 -0.57
C ALA A 116 -26.98 -3.98 0.66
N LEU A 117 -25.89 -4.52 1.06
CA LEU A 117 -25.89 -5.30 2.21
C LEU A 117 -26.08 -4.47 3.42
N SER A 118 -26.80 -4.96 4.37
CA SER A 118 -26.94 -4.25 5.58
C SER A 118 -25.61 -4.32 6.31
N VAL A 119 -25.45 -3.44 7.23
CA VAL A 119 -24.24 -3.40 7.98
C VAL A 119 -24.05 -4.66 8.77
N GLU A 120 -25.08 -5.19 9.32
CA GLU A 120 -24.95 -6.37 10.10
C GLU A 120 -24.50 -7.51 9.24
N GLN A 121 -24.99 -7.61 8.04
CA GLN A 121 -24.61 -8.70 7.18
C GLN A 121 -23.15 -8.60 6.85
N VAL A 122 -22.68 -7.43 6.60
CA VAL A 122 -21.30 -7.22 6.30
C VAL A 122 -20.45 -7.60 7.49
N SER A 123 -20.86 -7.20 8.66
CA SER A 123 -20.10 -7.52 9.84
C SER A 123 -19.99 -9.00 10.03
N ARG A 124 -21.06 -9.72 9.84
CA ARG A 124 -20.99 -11.14 10.03
C ARG A 124 -20.08 -11.79 9.05
N LEU A 125 -20.14 -11.35 7.81
CA LEU A 125 -19.27 -11.93 6.82
C LEU A 125 -17.81 -11.70 7.18
N ILE A 126 -17.51 -10.55 7.66
CA ILE A 126 -16.17 -10.26 8.03
C ILE A 126 -15.71 -11.09 9.18
N GLU A 127 -16.55 -11.24 10.16
CA GLU A 127 -16.16 -12.01 11.29
C GLU A 127 -15.89 -13.40 10.91
N VAL A 128 -16.69 -13.91 10.10
CA VAL A 128 -16.46 -15.20 9.67
C VAL A 128 -15.37 -15.29 8.71
N GLY A 129 -15.43 -14.47 7.91
CA GLY A 129 -14.44 -14.55 6.98
C GLY A 129 -13.28 -13.82 7.26
N CYS A 130 -13.53 -13.36 8.08
CA CYS A 130 -12.78 -12.81 8.04
C CYS A 130 -12.16 -13.00 8.54
N ALA A 131 -12.62 -13.28 8.84
CA ALA A 131 -12.46 -13.50 8.89
C ALA A 131 -12.08 -13.84 8.27
N LYS A 132 -12.17 -13.94 8.14
CA LYS A 132 -11.97 -14.17 7.51
C LYS A 132 -11.45 -14.02 6.76
N SER A 133 -11.42 -13.74 6.85
CA SER A 133 -11.07 -13.52 6.16
C SER A 133 -10.52 -13.45 5.61
N ALA A 134 -10.47 -13.62 5.83
CA ALA A 134 -10.08 -13.60 5.32
C ALA A 134 -9.52 -13.62 4.67
N ASP A 135 -9.36 -13.72 4.63
CA ASP A 135 -8.99 -13.80 4.03
C ASP A 135 -8.63 -14.01 3.93
#